data_8db159e89b2fd0b30d608328c7f4bdad
#
_entry.id   8db159e89b2fd0b30d608328c7f4bdad
#
_cell.length_a   1.000
_cell.length_b   1.000
_cell.length_c   1.000
_cell.angle_alpha   90.00
_cell.angle_beta   90.00
_cell.angle_gamma   90.00
#
_symmetry.space_group_name_H-M   'P 1'
#
loop_
_entity.id
_entity.type
_entity.pdbx_description
1 polymer ?
#
loop_
_entity_poly.entity_id
_entity_poly.type
_entity_poly.pdbx_seq_one_letter_code
_entity_poly.pdbx_strand_id
1 'polypeptide(L)'
;MTGHLSKRNEDLSVRVFDKVSMLWARAHSGAHRKPLQRLACGVAIALVGSLCLATPTSKAQDLQQKTPFAYSSSMIGDIQTECLFRIAIKESNIRFNAINRSSGAYGAWQFLHKSAKRMNAYDQVELAIEYANYRYGSPCKAWAFWKVNRWW
;
A
#
# COMPACT_ATOMS: atom_id res chain seq x y z
N MET A 1 31.55 12.20 19.35
CA MET A 1 31.25 12.93 18.08
C MET A 1 30.33 12.17 17.14
N THR A 2 29.41 11.32 17.63
CA THR A 2 28.55 10.41 16.83
C THR A 2 27.10 10.90 16.65
N GLY A 3 26.70 11.99 17.31
CA GLY A 3 25.29 12.43 17.29
C GLY A 3 24.84 13.26 16.08
N HIS A 4 25.77 13.79 15.30
CA HIS A 4 25.42 14.72 14.20
C HIS A 4 25.07 14.04 12.88
N LEU A 5 25.56 12.81 12.67
CA LEU A 5 25.29 12.01 11.45
C LEU A 5 23.91 11.33 11.52
N SER A 6 23.42 10.98 12.71
CA SER A 6 22.12 10.36 12.90
C SER A 6 20.98 11.31 12.54
N LYS A 7 21.00 12.56 13.03
CA LYS A 7 19.97 13.58 12.72
C LYS A 7 19.89 13.95 11.24
N ARG A 8 21.02 13.95 10.53
CA ARG A 8 21.04 14.28 9.10
C ARG A 8 20.42 13.18 8.24
N ASN A 9 20.58 11.91 8.62
CA ASN A 9 19.95 10.78 7.93
C ASN A 9 18.45 10.69 8.21
N GLU A 10 18.00 11.04 9.41
CA GLU A 10 16.56 11.11 9.74
C GLU A 10 15.86 12.22 8.94
N ASP A 11 16.47 13.39 8.81
CA ASP A 11 15.91 14.52 8.06
C ASP A 11 15.84 14.24 6.55
N LEU A 12 16.85 13.56 5.99
CA LEU A 12 16.82 13.09 4.60
C LEU A 12 15.74 12.02 4.37
N SER A 13 15.53 11.11 5.31
CA SER A 13 14.52 10.07 5.19
C SER A 13 13.09 10.65 5.22
N VAL A 14 12.84 11.66 6.06
CA VAL A 14 11.55 12.35 6.13
C VAL A 14 11.28 13.14 4.85
N ARG A 15 12.26 13.88 4.32
CA ARG A 15 12.11 14.66 3.06
C ARG A 15 11.88 13.78 1.84
N VAL A 16 12.51 12.62 1.81
CA VAL A 16 12.33 11.63 0.74
C VAL A 16 10.95 10.99 0.83
N PHE A 17 10.52 10.65 2.04
CA PHE A 17 9.20 10.11 2.29
C PHE A 17 8.08 11.10 1.90
N ASP A 18 8.26 12.39 2.18
CA ASP A 18 7.34 13.45 1.76
C ASP A 18 7.21 13.54 0.24
N LYS A 19 8.32 13.41 -0.50
CA LYS A 19 8.27 13.39 -1.98
C LYS A 19 7.55 12.18 -2.54
N VAL A 20 7.84 10.98 -2.04
CA VAL A 20 7.18 9.74 -2.48
C VAL A 20 5.69 9.79 -2.13
N SER A 21 5.34 10.24 -0.93
CA SER A 21 3.94 10.38 -0.49
C SER A 21 3.15 11.43 -1.28
N MET A 22 3.79 12.54 -1.68
CA MET A 22 3.14 13.55 -2.54
C MET A 22 2.92 13.04 -3.96
N LEU A 23 3.86 12.28 -4.51
CA LEU A 23 3.71 11.64 -5.82
C LEU A 23 2.60 10.59 -5.78
N TRP A 24 2.55 9.78 -4.73
CA TRP A 24 1.50 8.78 -4.54
C TRP A 24 0.11 9.42 -4.38
N ALA A 25 -0.02 10.45 -3.53
CA ALA A 25 -1.26 11.19 -3.33
C ALA A 25 -1.75 11.84 -4.64
N ARG A 26 -0.82 12.29 -5.50
CA ARG A 26 -1.15 12.90 -6.78
C ARG A 26 -1.57 11.86 -7.82
N ALA A 27 -0.96 10.67 -7.82
CA ALA A 27 -1.31 9.57 -8.72
C ALA A 27 -2.69 8.97 -8.39
N HIS A 28 -3.07 8.89 -7.10
CA HIS A 28 -4.29 8.22 -6.64
C HIS A 28 -5.46 9.17 -6.35
N SER A 29 -5.25 10.49 -6.29
CA SER A 29 -6.32 11.49 -6.10
C SER A 29 -7.30 11.58 -7.29
N GLY A 30 -6.95 10.99 -8.43
CA GLY A 30 -7.81 10.93 -9.63
C GLY A 30 -8.74 9.72 -9.73
N ALA A 31 -8.56 8.68 -8.89
CA ALA A 31 -9.22 7.38 -9.08
C ALA A 31 -10.61 7.25 -8.42
N HIS A 32 -11.05 8.21 -7.62
CA HIS A 32 -12.37 8.19 -6.96
C HIS A 32 -13.43 9.06 -7.64
N ARG A 33 -13.44 9.16 -8.96
CA ARG A 33 -14.65 9.64 -9.65
C ARG A 33 -15.62 8.47 -9.77
N LYS A 34 -16.62 8.45 -8.88
CA LYS A 34 -17.79 7.59 -9.05
C LYS A 34 -18.39 7.85 -10.41
N PRO A 35 -18.64 6.83 -11.26
CA PRO A 35 -19.42 7.04 -12.47
C PRO A 35 -20.85 7.42 -12.06
N LEU A 36 -21.28 8.62 -12.46
CA LEU A 36 -22.68 9.03 -12.41
C LEU A 36 -23.44 8.08 -13.33
N GLN A 37 -24.10 7.09 -12.75
CA GLN A 37 -25.12 6.32 -13.45
C GLN A 37 -26.27 7.26 -13.79
N ARG A 38 -26.33 7.69 -15.04
CA ARG A 38 -27.51 8.35 -15.59
C ARG A 38 -28.61 7.29 -15.69
N LEU A 39 -29.64 7.47 -14.88
CA LEU A 39 -30.92 6.79 -14.99
C LEU A 39 -31.55 7.23 -16.33
N ALA A 40 -31.51 6.37 -17.33
CA ALA A 40 -32.37 6.46 -18.48
C ALA A 40 -33.55 5.51 -18.25
N CYS A 41 -34.70 6.08 -17.85
CA CYS A 41 -36.00 5.41 -17.89
C CYS A 41 -36.37 5.19 -19.36
N GLY A 42 -36.42 3.95 -19.78
CA GLY A 42 -36.99 3.53 -21.08
C GLY A 42 -37.79 2.27 -20.86
N VAL A 43 -39.12 2.44 -20.85
CA VAL A 43 -40.09 1.34 -20.79
C VAL A 43 -40.08 0.62 -22.13
N ALA A 44 -39.74 -0.66 -22.13
CA ALA A 44 -40.11 -1.59 -23.21
C ALA A 44 -40.29 -2.99 -22.62
N ILE A 45 -41.51 -3.44 -22.60
CA ILE A 45 -41.93 -4.80 -22.26
C ILE A 45 -41.61 -5.70 -23.46
N ALA A 46 -40.78 -6.69 -23.27
CA ALA A 46 -40.72 -7.87 -24.13
C ALA A 46 -40.23 -9.09 -23.33
N LEU A 47 -41.14 -10.06 -23.23
CA LEU A 47 -40.90 -11.43 -22.73
C LEU A 47 -39.87 -12.13 -23.62
N VAL A 48 -38.70 -12.47 -23.14
CA VAL A 48 -37.89 -13.61 -23.65
C VAL A 48 -36.88 -14.02 -22.56
N GLY A 49 -36.85 -15.30 -22.29
CA GLY A 49 -35.88 -16.19 -21.69
C GLY A 49 -34.75 -15.64 -20.82
N SER A 50 -34.74 -16.05 -19.54
CA SER A 50 -33.66 -15.83 -18.58
C SER A 50 -32.37 -16.52 -19.05
N LEU A 51 -31.57 -15.82 -19.83
CA LEU A 51 -30.16 -16.18 -20.03
C LEU A 51 -29.38 -15.45 -18.94
N CYS A 52 -28.94 -16.18 -17.91
CA CYS A 52 -27.96 -15.67 -16.96
C CYS A 52 -26.66 -15.35 -17.71
N LEU A 53 -26.56 -14.13 -18.20
CA LEU A 53 -25.30 -13.56 -18.64
C LEU A 53 -24.47 -13.31 -17.40
N ALA A 54 -23.54 -14.24 -17.10
CA ALA A 54 -22.47 -14.00 -16.14
C ALA A 54 -21.71 -12.75 -16.59
N THR A 55 -21.94 -11.63 -15.91
CA THR A 55 -21.18 -10.41 -16.14
C THR A 55 -19.71 -10.69 -15.83
N PRO A 56 -18.77 -10.40 -16.75
CA PRO A 56 -17.36 -10.61 -16.45
C PRO A 56 -16.98 -9.74 -15.26
N THR A 57 -16.62 -10.39 -14.17
CA THR A 57 -16.10 -9.73 -12.97
C THR A 57 -14.83 -8.98 -13.39
N SER A 58 -14.86 -7.66 -13.28
CA SER A 58 -13.72 -6.82 -13.64
C SER A 58 -12.48 -7.25 -12.86
N LYS A 59 -11.31 -7.32 -13.53
CA LYS A 59 -10.00 -7.61 -12.88
C LYS A 59 -9.75 -6.76 -11.63
N ALA A 60 -10.33 -5.55 -11.56
CA ALA A 60 -10.26 -4.67 -10.41
C ALA A 60 -11.00 -5.22 -9.17
N GLN A 61 -12.13 -5.92 -9.38
CA GLN A 61 -12.89 -6.55 -8.29
C GLN A 61 -12.20 -7.82 -7.80
N ASP A 62 -11.56 -8.58 -8.69
CA ASP A 62 -10.77 -9.76 -8.34
C ASP A 62 -9.53 -9.40 -7.49
N LEU A 63 -8.90 -8.26 -7.76
CA LEU A 63 -7.76 -7.78 -6.97
C LEU A 63 -8.15 -7.36 -5.53
N GLN A 64 -9.36 -6.87 -5.32
CA GLN A 64 -9.85 -6.48 -3.99
C GLN A 64 -10.25 -7.67 -3.11
N GLN A 65 -10.45 -8.85 -3.69
CA GLN A 65 -10.74 -10.08 -2.93
C GLN A 65 -9.48 -10.82 -2.48
N LYS A 66 -8.30 -10.45 -2.98
CA LYS A 66 -7.02 -11.06 -2.56
C LYS A 66 -6.62 -10.55 -1.17
N THR A 67 -5.99 -11.42 -0.39
CA THR A 67 -5.33 -10.96 0.85
C THR A 67 -4.25 -9.93 0.51
N PRO A 68 -3.89 -9.00 1.43
CA PRO A 68 -2.81 -8.04 1.18
C PRO A 68 -1.49 -8.69 0.77
N PHE A 69 -1.21 -9.91 1.26
CA PHE A 69 -0.04 -10.70 0.82
C PHE A 69 -0.17 -11.13 -0.64
N ALA A 70 -1.30 -11.76 -1.03
CA ALA A 70 -1.53 -12.19 -2.40
C ALA A 70 -1.61 -11.01 -3.38
N TYR A 71 -2.11 -9.86 -2.94
CA TYR A 71 -2.07 -8.62 -3.69
C TYR A 71 -0.63 -8.18 -3.96
N SER A 72 0.21 -8.10 -2.93
CA SER A 72 1.63 -7.80 -3.07
C SER A 72 2.34 -8.78 -4.00
N SER A 73 2.09 -10.10 -3.83
CA SER A 73 2.68 -11.14 -4.66
C SER A 73 2.33 -10.97 -6.15
N SER A 74 1.12 -10.54 -6.47
CA SER A 74 0.71 -10.25 -7.86
C SER A 74 1.42 -9.02 -8.46
N MET A 75 1.95 -8.11 -7.62
CA MET A 75 2.66 -6.90 -8.08
C MET A 75 4.18 -7.12 -8.22
N ILE A 76 4.81 -7.78 -7.26
CA ILE A 76 6.27 -7.85 -7.14
C ILE A 76 6.82 -9.28 -7.04
N GLY A 77 5.96 -10.30 -7.14
CA GLY A 77 6.32 -11.71 -7.00
C GLY A 77 6.51 -12.16 -5.55
N ASP A 78 6.46 -13.46 -5.33
CA ASP A 78 6.42 -14.07 -4.00
C ASP A 78 7.66 -13.78 -3.15
N ILE A 79 8.84 -13.89 -3.73
CA ILE A 79 10.12 -13.68 -3.01
C ILE A 79 10.22 -12.26 -2.45
N GLN A 80 9.89 -11.24 -3.27
CA GLN A 80 9.96 -9.85 -2.84
C GLN A 80 8.87 -9.54 -1.80
N THR A 81 7.69 -10.12 -1.98
CA THR A 81 6.57 -10.02 -1.04
C THR A 81 6.93 -10.63 0.32
N GLU A 82 7.53 -11.82 0.34
CA GLU A 82 7.97 -12.44 1.58
C GLU A 82 8.96 -11.54 2.34
N CYS A 83 9.93 -10.97 1.65
CA CYS A 83 10.87 -10.02 2.24
C CYS A 83 10.16 -8.80 2.84
N LEU A 84 9.20 -8.21 2.11
CA LEU A 84 8.42 -7.06 2.54
C LEU A 84 7.61 -7.36 3.81
N PHE A 85 6.92 -8.50 3.82
CA PHE A 85 6.09 -8.91 4.96
C PHE A 85 6.91 -9.36 6.17
N ARG A 86 8.13 -9.85 6.00
CA ARG A 86 9.06 -10.08 7.11
C ARG A 86 9.37 -8.79 7.88
N ILE A 87 9.47 -7.65 7.19
CA ILE A 87 9.58 -6.33 7.83
C ILE A 87 8.29 -6.02 8.61
N ALA A 88 7.11 -6.16 7.99
CA ALA A 88 5.83 -5.90 8.65
C ALA A 88 5.61 -6.75 9.90
N ILE A 89 6.05 -8.02 9.89
CA ILE A 89 6.04 -8.89 11.08
C ILE A 89 6.85 -8.25 12.22
N LYS A 90 8.03 -7.74 11.92
CA LYS A 90 8.94 -7.16 12.93
C LYS A 90 8.48 -5.79 13.43
N GLU A 91 7.86 -4.99 12.57
CA GLU A 91 7.40 -3.65 12.91
C GLU A 91 6.08 -3.64 13.72
N SER A 92 5.13 -4.50 13.38
CA SER A 92 3.81 -4.45 13.99
C SER A 92 3.09 -5.80 14.12
N ASN A 93 3.73 -6.90 13.75
CA ASN A 93 3.09 -8.21 13.57
C ASN A 93 1.93 -8.16 12.54
N ILE A 94 2.18 -7.49 11.41
CA ILE A 94 1.26 -7.29 10.28
C ILE A 94 -0.06 -6.58 10.68
N ARG A 95 -0.05 -5.73 11.68
CA ARG A 95 -1.25 -4.99 12.09
C ARG A 95 -1.38 -3.71 11.29
N PHE A 96 -2.29 -3.68 10.32
CA PHE A 96 -2.52 -2.51 9.46
C PHE A 96 -3.07 -1.28 10.19
N ASN A 97 -3.60 -1.46 11.39
CA ASN A 97 -4.09 -0.37 12.26
C ASN A 97 -3.20 -0.13 13.49
N ALA A 98 -1.98 -0.68 13.50
CA ALA A 98 -1.07 -0.47 14.61
C ALA A 98 -0.69 1.02 14.74
N ILE A 99 -0.63 1.51 15.97
CA ILE A 99 -0.17 2.86 16.29
C ILE A 99 0.92 2.77 17.33
N ASN A 100 2.09 3.30 17.02
CA ASN A 100 3.12 3.55 18.02
C ASN A 100 2.84 4.90 18.66
N ARG A 101 2.44 4.89 19.95
CA ARG A 101 2.03 6.12 20.66
C ARG A 101 3.17 7.10 20.89
N SER A 102 4.42 6.63 20.98
CA SER A 102 5.58 7.47 21.21
C SER A 102 6.07 8.18 19.95
N SER A 103 6.12 7.48 18.82
CA SER A 103 6.61 8.04 17.55
C SER A 103 5.49 8.55 16.64
N GLY A 104 4.24 8.10 16.85
CA GLY A 104 3.12 8.34 15.95
C GLY A 104 3.16 7.47 14.68
N ALA A 105 4.08 6.51 14.59
CA ALA A 105 4.16 5.58 13.47
C ALA A 105 2.90 4.73 13.36
N TYR A 106 2.47 4.45 12.13
CA TYR A 106 1.19 3.82 11.84
C TYR A 106 1.31 2.66 10.83
N GLY A 107 0.45 1.66 11.02
CA GLY A 107 0.21 0.58 10.09
C GLY A 107 1.18 -0.58 10.20
N ALA A 108 1.08 -1.51 9.25
CA ALA A 108 1.85 -2.76 9.27
C ALA A 108 3.36 -2.52 9.20
N TRP A 109 3.79 -1.52 8.49
CA TRP A 109 5.19 -1.14 8.31
C TRP A 109 5.65 0.06 9.13
N GLN A 110 4.82 0.55 10.08
CA GLN A 110 5.13 1.65 11.01
C GLN A 110 5.60 2.94 10.31
N PHE A 111 4.83 3.37 9.31
CA PHE A 111 5.11 4.63 8.61
C PHE A 111 4.92 5.84 9.50
N LEU A 112 5.87 6.77 9.48
CA LEU A 112 5.80 8.03 10.23
C LEU A 112 4.92 9.09 9.56
N HIS A 113 4.47 8.86 8.34
CA HIS A 113 3.70 9.82 7.57
C HIS A 113 2.22 9.87 7.99
N LYS A 114 1.68 11.08 8.17
CA LYS A 114 0.29 11.29 8.63
C LYS A 114 -0.76 10.68 7.71
N SER A 115 -0.50 10.60 6.39
CA SER A 115 -1.43 9.99 5.43
C SER A 115 -1.62 8.49 5.65
N ALA A 116 -0.62 7.79 6.22
CA ALA A 116 -0.69 6.35 6.49
C ALA A 116 -1.91 5.97 7.35
N LYS A 117 -2.36 6.88 8.24
CA LYS A 117 -3.56 6.66 9.08
C LYS A 117 -4.88 6.58 8.31
N ARG A 118 -4.90 7.02 7.05
CA ARG A 118 -6.09 6.99 6.17
C ARG A 118 -6.01 5.93 5.11
N MET A 119 -4.90 5.20 5.05
CA MET A 119 -4.65 4.16 4.07
C MET A 119 -5.28 2.84 4.51
N ASN A 120 -5.96 2.18 3.59
CA ASN A 120 -6.37 0.80 3.78
C ASN A 120 -5.17 -0.16 3.68
N ALA A 121 -5.39 -1.46 3.85
CA ALA A 121 -4.31 -2.45 3.84
C ALA A 121 -3.56 -2.53 2.50
N TYR A 122 -4.26 -2.34 1.39
CA TYR A 122 -3.68 -2.41 0.04
C TYR A 122 -2.85 -1.17 -0.27
N ASP A 123 -3.35 0.02 0.09
CA ASP A 123 -2.60 1.27 -0.03
C ASP A 123 -1.30 1.24 0.78
N GLN A 124 -1.33 0.62 1.97
CA GLN A 124 -0.14 0.43 2.79
C GLN A 124 0.87 -0.54 2.13
N VAL A 125 0.39 -1.59 1.46
CA VAL A 125 1.25 -2.50 0.67
C VAL A 125 1.94 -1.74 -0.45
N GLU A 126 1.19 -0.97 -1.25
CA GLU A 126 1.73 -0.18 -2.35
C GLU A 126 2.79 0.80 -1.86
N LEU A 127 2.48 1.55 -0.81
CA LEU A 127 3.44 2.48 -0.20
C LEU A 127 4.71 1.77 0.29
N ALA A 128 4.57 0.58 0.87
CA ALA A 128 5.71 -0.21 1.34
C ALA A 128 6.60 -0.70 0.18
N ILE A 129 5.99 -1.12 -0.94
CA ILE A 129 6.70 -1.50 -2.16
C ILE A 129 7.48 -0.31 -2.71
N GLU A 130 6.82 0.84 -2.88
CA GLU A 130 7.44 2.06 -3.40
C GLU A 130 8.60 2.52 -2.50
N TYR A 131 8.39 2.57 -1.19
CA TYR A 131 9.40 2.96 -0.24
C TYR A 131 10.62 2.02 -0.25
N ALA A 132 10.38 0.70 -0.27
CA ALA A 132 11.44 -0.29 -0.33
C ALA A 132 12.27 -0.18 -1.63
N ASN A 133 11.60 0.02 -2.77
CA ASN A 133 12.26 0.20 -4.05
C ASN A 133 13.08 1.51 -4.10
N TYR A 134 12.47 2.59 -3.65
CA TYR A 134 13.14 3.90 -3.67
C TYR A 134 14.37 3.95 -2.76
N ARG A 135 14.22 3.51 -1.51
CA ARG A 135 15.28 3.66 -0.49
C ARG A 135 16.36 2.59 -0.56
N TYR A 136 15.98 1.36 -0.89
CA TYR A 136 16.86 0.20 -0.83
C TYR A 136 17.06 -0.48 -2.19
N GLY A 137 16.27 -0.11 -3.20
CA GLY A 137 16.28 -0.70 -4.53
C GLY A 137 15.46 -1.98 -4.65
N SER A 138 15.05 -2.62 -3.54
CA SER A 138 14.06 -3.71 -3.54
C SER A 138 13.62 -4.08 -2.12
N PRO A 139 12.46 -4.75 -1.95
CA PRO A 139 12.01 -5.27 -0.66
C PRO A 139 13.02 -6.22 0.00
N CYS A 140 13.66 -7.11 -0.74
CA CYS A 140 14.65 -8.02 -0.15
C CYS A 140 15.94 -7.31 0.30
N LYS A 141 16.34 -6.23 -0.38
CA LYS A 141 17.44 -5.38 0.09
C LYS A 141 17.03 -4.59 1.34
N ALA A 142 15.78 -4.11 1.41
CA ALA A 142 15.21 -3.50 2.61
C ALA A 142 15.22 -4.46 3.80
N TRP A 143 14.82 -5.71 3.60
CA TRP A 143 14.89 -6.76 4.62
C TRP A 143 16.32 -7.07 5.04
N ALA A 144 17.26 -7.13 4.11
CA ALA A 144 18.69 -7.32 4.43
C ALA A 144 19.20 -6.17 5.32
N PHE A 145 18.84 -4.92 5.00
CA PHE A 145 19.15 -3.75 5.83
C PHE A 145 18.52 -3.85 7.22
N TRP A 146 17.22 -4.20 7.30
CA TRP A 146 16.50 -4.35 8.55
C TRP A 146 17.15 -5.38 9.49
N LYS A 147 17.60 -6.51 8.95
CA LYS A 147 18.26 -7.56 9.76
C LYS A 147 19.46 -7.05 10.54
N VAL A 148 20.19 -6.11 9.97
CA VAL A 148 21.40 -5.52 10.59
C VAL A 148 21.02 -4.35 11.50
N ASN A 149 20.19 -3.43 11.01
CA ASN A 149 19.97 -2.14 11.65
C ASN A 149 18.75 -2.12 12.60
N ARG A 150 17.82 -3.09 12.47
CA ARG A 150 16.59 -3.20 13.26
C ARG A 150 15.58 -2.06 13.03
N TRP A 151 15.72 -1.38 11.91
CA TRP A 151 14.78 -0.36 11.38
C TRP A 151 14.90 -0.30 9.85
N TRP A 152 14.00 0.41 9.19
CA TRP A 152 14.01 0.52 7.73
C TRP A 152 13.49 1.86 7.24
#